data_69ec2a0f1c14f44bbdee7aea556ba9f1
#
_entry.id   69ec2a0f1c14f44bbdee7aea556ba9f1
#
_cell.length_a   1.000
_cell.length_b   1.000
_cell.length_c   1.000
_cell.angle_alpha   90.00
_cell.angle_beta   90.00
_cell.angle_gamma   90.00
#
_symmetry.space_group_name_H-M   'P 1'
#
loop_
_entity.id
_entity.type
_entity.pdbx_description
1 polymer ?
#
loop_
_entity_poly.entity_id
_entity_poly.type
_entity_poly.pdbx_seq_one_letter_code
_entity_poly.pdbx_strand_id
1 'polypeptide(L)'
;MSKGIRIAVLGLGLLGLGWWAHGHHGPRIQDHVRQLAETAVAPSIHGATATVSGRDIHLSGIADSKAEAEALMAALDGLPARRVVTQDLTVLETVSPFTLSVTKTAAGLAATGHVPTEALRADLATTLGDGAAALTLASGAPQGWGDLASAGLAALAPLSEGHLTLTDAQLTLTGTAATLVEADAVKAALAALPAGAVTTELTLLDDGTPPAWTLGYTAATGATAAGKLPKGLDLSAVAAAMGLPSIGGTPTTALMGDTADAAPFAGLKDWIGQIETLAYASAPEGQSLRVGVQGGVDAEAIKYALTASLPGAAVTVETVTAIGENGARRNNAATGADERFMGGYWLAVPDIDLGLQGCQSAAEEVLTKGTITFVTGSDQLDASALAIINDLAAVMAPCAEEAGLKAVIGGHTDNLGDQVSNLGLSQRRAIAVRREMMDRGVPAAALKALGFGDAQPIADNGTDAGRAANRRTTIQWSE
;
A
#
# COMPACT_ATOMS: atom_id res chain seq x y z
N MET A 1 -26.01 95.91 53.69
CA MET A 1 -25.57 95.21 52.50
C MET A 1 -26.36 95.70 51.28
N SER A 2 -25.68 96.15 50.26
CA SER A 2 -26.35 96.67 49.05
C SER A 2 -27.01 95.49 48.28
N LYS A 3 -28.09 95.82 47.53
CA LYS A 3 -28.82 94.81 46.71
C LYS A 3 -27.85 93.98 45.81
N GLY A 4 -26.76 94.58 45.33
CA GLY A 4 -25.78 93.94 44.48
C GLY A 4 -24.99 92.85 45.20
N ILE A 5 -24.59 93.03 46.48
CA ILE A 5 -23.86 92.05 47.27
C ILE A 5 -24.74 90.84 47.56
N ARG A 6 -26.04 91.02 47.78
CA ARG A 6 -26.98 89.93 48.02
C ARG A 6 -27.18 89.09 46.78
N ILE A 7 -27.23 89.68 45.60
CA ILE A 7 -27.34 88.99 44.32
C ILE A 7 -26.05 88.24 44.00
N ALA A 8 -24.88 88.82 44.27
CA ALA A 8 -23.58 88.14 44.07
C ALA A 8 -23.40 86.92 45.01
N VAL A 9 -23.80 87.06 46.32
CA VAL A 9 -23.73 85.94 47.28
C VAL A 9 -24.70 84.83 46.89
N LEU A 10 -25.92 85.20 46.43
CA LEU A 10 -26.88 84.20 45.95
C LEU A 10 -26.35 83.45 44.70
N GLY A 11 -25.75 84.21 43.75
CA GLY A 11 -25.16 83.66 42.54
C GLY A 11 -24.00 82.70 42.86
N LEU A 12 -23.09 83.11 43.72
CA LEU A 12 -21.98 82.22 44.17
C LEU A 12 -22.46 80.98 44.93
N GLY A 13 -23.50 81.16 45.77
CA GLY A 13 -24.14 80.08 46.46
C GLY A 13 -24.79 79.01 45.51
N LEU A 14 -25.48 79.48 44.48
CA LEU A 14 -26.06 78.62 43.43
C LEU A 14 -25.01 77.94 42.59
N LEU A 15 -23.89 78.62 42.23
CA LEU A 15 -22.76 78.01 41.55
C LEU A 15 -22.08 76.96 42.40
N GLY A 16 -21.86 77.24 43.69
CA GLY A 16 -21.28 76.30 44.65
C GLY A 16 -22.17 75.09 44.87
N LEU A 17 -23.48 75.26 45.00
CA LEU A 17 -24.45 74.15 45.08
C LEU A 17 -24.51 73.34 43.79
N GLY A 18 -24.46 74.03 42.62
CA GLY A 18 -24.41 73.36 41.30
C GLY A 18 -23.16 72.55 41.13
N TRP A 19 -21.99 73.06 41.54
CA TRP A 19 -20.74 72.38 41.49
C TRP A 19 -20.71 71.19 42.43
N TRP A 20 -21.19 71.31 43.68
CA TRP A 20 -21.29 70.29 44.65
C TRP A 20 -22.26 69.17 44.21
N ALA A 21 -23.44 69.54 43.70
CA ALA A 21 -24.43 68.61 43.16
C ALA A 21 -23.90 67.86 41.95
N HIS A 22 -23.19 68.58 41.05
CA HIS A 22 -22.54 67.92 39.88
C HIS A 22 -21.45 66.95 40.32
N GLY A 23 -20.60 67.22 41.29
CA GLY A 23 -19.55 66.37 41.79
C GLY A 23 -19.99 65.14 42.61
N HIS A 24 -21.14 65.24 43.35
CA HIS A 24 -21.61 64.20 44.24
C HIS A 24 -22.78 63.42 43.69
N HIS A 25 -23.69 64.03 42.92
CA HIS A 25 -24.84 63.33 42.37
C HIS A 25 -24.65 62.88 40.93
N GLY A 26 -23.81 63.56 40.16
CA GLY A 26 -23.53 63.26 38.75
C GLY A 26 -22.99 61.80 38.62
N PRO A 27 -21.89 61.46 39.30
CA PRO A 27 -21.33 60.10 39.23
C PRO A 27 -22.32 59.01 39.66
N ARG A 28 -23.10 59.21 40.75
CA ARG A 28 -24.09 58.24 41.22
C ARG A 28 -25.22 58.00 40.22
N ILE A 29 -25.66 59.05 39.53
CA ILE A 29 -26.69 58.92 38.48
C ILE A 29 -26.08 58.19 37.27
N GLN A 30 -24.86 58.54 36.87
CA GLN A 30 -24.17 57.83 35.80
C GLN A 30 -23.98 56.35 36.08
N ASP A 31 -23.52 56.00 37.30
CA ASP A 31 -23.34 54.61 37.71
C ASP A 31 -24.66 53.85 37.72
N HIS A 32 -25.73 54.46 38.23
CA HIS A 32 -27.05 53.82 38.23
C HIS A 32 -27.56 53.60 36.77
N VAL A 33 -27.45 54.60 35.89
CA VAL A 33 -27.81 54.49 34.46
C VAL A 33 -26.96 53.45 33.79
N ARG A 34 -25.64 53.35 34.12
CA ARG A 34 -24.75 52.31 33.59
C ARG A 34 -25.20 50.91 33.95
N GLN A 35 -25.49 50.63 35.23
CA GLN A 35 -25.97 49.32 35.67
C GLN A 35 -27.28 48.92 34.98
N LEU A 36 -28.19 49.84 34.80
CA LEU A 36 -29.45 49.62 34.09
C LEU A 36 -29.21 49.31 32.62
N ALA A 37 -28.32 50.10 31.97
CA ALA A 37 -27.97 49.91 30.56
C ALA A 37 -27.25 48.56 30.34
N GLU A 38 -26.27 48.19 31.17
CA GLU A 38 -25.60 46.89 31.13
C GLU A 38 -26.58 45.72 31.26
N THR A 39 -27.54 45.85 32.17
CA THR A 39 -28.61 44.86 32.34
C THR A 39 -29.53 44.79 31.11
N ALA A 40 -29.85 45.92 30.51
CA ALA A 40 -30.73 45.96 29.34
C ALA A 40 -30.08 45.36 28.06
N VAL A 41 -28.76 45.42 27.94
CA VAL A 41 -28.04 44.85 26.78
C VAL A 41 -27.52 43.44 27.04
N ALA A 42 -27.57 42.94 28.26
CA ALA A 42 -27.13 41.60 28.63
C ALA A 42 -27.75 40.46 27.78
N PRO A 43 -28.99 40.56 27.25
CA PRO A 43 -29.57 39.55 26.36
C PRO A 43 -28.98 39.55 24.95
N SER A 44 -28.09 40.50 24.60
CA SER A 44 -27.48 40.52 23.25
C SER A 44 -26.76 39.24 22.91
N ILE A 45 -27.05 38.70 21.74
CA ILE A 45 -26.46 37.44 21.23
C ILE A 45 -24.95 37.60 21.01
N HIS A 46 -24.52 38.74 20.53
CA HIS A 46 -23.11 39.03 20.20
C HIS A 46 -22.40 39.92 21.25
N GLY A 47 -23.00 40.13 22.41
CA GLY A 47 -22.42 40.90 23.50
C GLY A 47 -22.29 42.38 23.17
N ALA A 48 -23.33 43.01 22.60
CA ALA A 48 -23.38 44.43 22.42
C ALA A 48 -23.15 45.19 23.73
N THR A 49 -22.47 46.33 23.68
CA THR A 49 -22.05 47.08 24.86
C THR A 49 -22.74 48.44 24.90
N ALA A 50 -23.16 48.86 26.08
CA ALA A 50 -23.71 50.19 26.34
C ALA A 50 -22.73 50.99 27.17
N THR A 51 -22.19 52.06 26.60
CA THR A 51 -21.36 53.03 27.32
C THR A 51 -22.19 54.23 27.76
N VAL A 52 -21.95 54.73 28.98
CA VAL A 52 -22.75 55.79 29.58
C VAL A 52 -21.87 56.97 29.92
N SER A 53 -22.23 58.16 29.42
CA SER A 53 -21.63 59.42 29.77
C SER A 53 -22.68 60.36 30.37
N GLY A 54 -22.63 60.53 31.70
CA GLY A 54 -23.67 61.22 32.45
C GLY A 54 -25.02 60.48 32.38
N ARG A 55 -25.89 60.88 31.48
CA ARG A 55 -27.23 60.29 31.25
C ARG A 55 -27.43 59.90 29.77
N ASP A 56 -26.39 60.03 28.96
CA ASP A 56 -26.38 59.65 27.55
C ASP A 56 -25.84 58.23 27.43
N ILE A 57 -26.55 57.41 26.69
CA ILE A 57 -26.21 56.02 26.44
C ILE A 57 -25.81 55.87 24.99
N HIS A 58 -24.66 55.21 24.74
CA HIS A 58 -24.22 54.84 23.42
C HIS A 58 -24.12 53.32 23.32
N LEU A 59 -24.94 52.73 22.46
CA LEU A 59 -24.95 51.28 22.17
C LEU A 59 -24.04 51.01 20.98
N SER A 60 -23.10 50.09 21.16
CA SER A 60 -22.16 49.67 20.11
C SER A 60 -21.95 48.17 20.09
N GLY A 61 -21.55 47.63 18.94
CA GLY A 61 -21.26 46.21 18.76
C GLY A 61 -21.98 45.61 17.56
N ILE A 62 -22.27 44.30 17.67
CA ILE A 62 -22.94 43.53 16.63
C ILE A 62 -24.33 43.14 17.11
N ALA A 63 -25.32 43.29 16.25
CA ALA A 63 -26.66 42.72 16.45
C ALA A 63 -26.89 41.59 15.45
N ASP A 64 -27.47 40.48 15.94
CA ASP A 64 -27.77 39.31 15.10
C ASP A 64 -28.76 39.64 14.00
N SER A 65 -29.71 40.50 14.29
CA SER A 65 -30.77 40.89 13.35
C SER A 65 -31.22 42.30 13.57
N LYS A 66 -31.93 42.85 12.59
CA LYS A 66 -32.60 44.15 12.72
C LYS A 66 -33.58 44.16 13.89
N ALA A 67 -34.28 43.05 14.10
CA ALA A 67 -35.23 42.91 15.23
C ALA A 67 -34.51 42.97 16.58
N GLU A 68 -33.34 42.36 16.73
CA GLU A 68 -32.54 42.47 17.95
C GLU A 68 -32.03 43.90 18.17
N ALA A 69 -31.53 44.55 17.11
CA ALA A 69 -31.08 45.93 17.21
C ALA A 69 -32.20 46.86 17.66
N GLU A 70 -33.39 46.71 17.11
CA GLU A 70 -34.58 47.45 17.51
C GLU A 70 -35.00 47.17 18.97
N ALA A 71 -34.95 45.88 19.39
CA ALA A 71 -35.27 45.47 20.76
C ALA A 71 -34.29 46.03 21.80
N LEU A 72 -32.97 45.99 21.52
CA LEU A 72 -31.92 46.55 22.37
C LEU A 72 -32.10 48.08 22.51
N MET A 73 -32.36 48.77 21.41
CA MET A 73 -32.65 50.18 21.42
C MET A 73 -33.89 50.50 22.23
N ALA A 74 -34.98 49.78 22.04
CA ALA A 74 -36.23 49.95 22.80
C ALA A 74 -36.06 49.74 24.31
N ALA A 75 -35.22 48.68 24.67
CA ALA A 75 -34.91 48.42 26.08
C ALA A 75 -34.11 49.57 26.70
N LEU A 76 -33.13 50.16 26.00
CA LEU A 76 -32.38 51.28 26.49
C LEU A 76 -33.22 52.57 26.50
N ASP A 77 -34.11 52.78 25.54
CA ASP A 77 -35.04 53.89 25.49
C ASP A 77 -36.13 53.80 26.59
N GLY A 78 -36.41 52.64 27.12
CA GLY A 78 -37.30 52.44 28.25
C GLY A 78 -36.69 52.77 29.63
N LEU A 79 -35.39 53.01 29.73
CA LEU A 79 -34.72 53.19 31.01
C LEU A 79 -35.05 54.52 31.70
N PRO A 80 -35.27 54.50 33.01
CA PRO A 80 -35.45 55.70 33.79
C PRO A 80 -34.15 56.53 33.86
N ALA A 81 -34.30 57.84 33.98
CA ALA A 81 -33.18 58.79 34.12
C ALA A 81 -32.23 58.93 32.90
N ARG A 82 -32.41 58.25 31.80
CA ARG A 82 -31.68 58.48 30.55
C ARG A 82 -31.99 59.83 29.93
N ARG A 83 -31.10 60.36 29.11
CA ARG A 83 -31.31 61.58 28.32
C ARG A 83 -31.42 61.25 26.83
N VAL A 84 -30.42 60.70 26.25
CA VAL A 84 -30.34 60.35 24.83
C VAL A 84 -29.78 58.90 24.71
N VAL A 85 -30.30 58.14 23.77
CA VAL A 85 -29.69 56.87 23.32
C VAL A 85 -29.25 57.04 21.88
N THR A 86 -28.01 56.65 21.61
CA THR A 86 -27.43 56.59 20.26
C THR A 86 -26.91 55.19 20.01
N GLN A 87 -26.83 54.79 18.74
CA GLN A 87 -26.32 53.45 18.37
C GLN A 87 -25.28 53.52 17.26
N ASP A 88 -24.33 52.59 17.34
CA ASP A 88 -23.40 52.21 16.30
C ASP A 88 -23.33 50.69 16.28
N LEU A 89 -24.39 50.07 15.76
CA LEU A 89 -24.54 48.62 15.67
C LEU A 89 -24.31 48.15 14.23
N THR A 90 -23.46 47.16 14.06
CA THR A 90 -23.39 46.37 12.84
C THR A 90 -24.43 45.25 12.89
N VAL A 91 -25.41 45.30 11.99
CA VAL A 91 -26.44 44.25 11.90
C VAL A 91 -25.93 43.19 10.94
N LEU A 92 -25.94 41.92 11.37
CA LEU A 92 -25.52 40.80 10.54
C LEU A 92 -26.52 40.56 9.41
N GLU A 93 -25.98 40.10 8.27
CA GLU A 93 -26.79 39.61 7.16
C GLU A 93 -27.42 38.27 7.52
N THR A 94 -28.70 38.12 7.20
CA THR A 94 -29.41 36.84 7.37
C THR A 94 -29.16 35.94 6.15
N VAL A 95 -28.54 34.80 6.36
CA VAL A 95 -28.20 33.83 5.31
C VAL A 95 -29.11 32.61 5.38
N SER A 96 -29.63 32.21 4.21
CA SER A 96 -30.40 30.94 4.05
C SER A 96 -30.15 30.36 2.65
N PRO A 97 -29.72 29.11 2.54
CA PRO A 97 -29.42 28.18 3.63
C PRO A 97 -28.17 28.59 4.40
N PHE A 98 -28.15 28.31 5.71
CA PHE A 98 -27.00 28.58 6.58
C PHE A 98 -25.98 27.43 6.44
N THR A 99 -24.80 27.71 5.86
CA THR A 99 -23.86 26.67 5.44
C THR A 99 -22.48 26.79 6.07
N LEU A 100 -21.89 25.65 6.37
CA LEU A 100 -20.46 25.45 6.69
C LEU A 100 -19.93 24.30 5.86
N SER A 101 -18.79 24.50 5.22
CA SER A 101 -18.06 23.45 4.50
C SER A 101 -16.64 23.37 5.06
N VAL A 102 -16.20 22.14 5.42
CA VAL A 102 -14.85 21.89 5.91
C VAL A 102 -14.25 20.75 5.11
N THR A 103 -13.09 20.97 4.55
CA THR A 103 -12.32 19.95 3.82
C THR A 103 -11.04 19.62 4.59
N LYS A 104 -10.78 18.35 4.78
CA LYS A 104 -9.54 17.80 5.34
C LYS A 104 -8.73 17.11 4.24
N THR A 105 -7.49 17.53 4.08
CA THR A 105 -6.52 16.90 3.16
C THR A 105 -5.19 16.69 3.88
N ALA A 106 -4.22 16.09 3.20
CA ALA A 106 -2.85 15.98 3.72
C ALA A 106 -2.20 17.34 4.02
N ALA A 107 -2.66 18.44 3.36
CA ALA A 107 -2.16 19.78 3.62
C ALA A 107 -2.79 20.45 4.86
N GLY A 108 -3.83 19.87 5.44
CA GLY A 108 -4.54 20.38 6.61
C GLY A 108 -6.03 20.58 6.40
N LEU A 109 -6.64 21.41 7.26
CA LEU A 109 -8.06 21.73 7.24
C LEU A 109 -8.30 23.08 6.56
N ALA A 110 -9.36 23.17 5.79
CA ALA A 110 -9.85 24.41 5.20
C ALA A 110 -11.37 24.49 5.41
N ALA A 111 -11.85 25.62 5.92
CA ALA A 111 -13.27 25.85 6.16
C ALA A 111 -13.77 27.10 5.44
N THR A 112 -14.99 27.05 4.94
CA THR A 112 -15.70 28.18 4.32
C THR A 112 -17.15 28.17 4.78
N GLY A 113 -17.79 29.34 4.74
CA GLY A 113 -19.20 29.50 5.12
C GLY A 113 -19.41 30.44 6.31
N HIS A 114 -20.47 30.20 7.05
CA HIS A 114 -20.95 31.12 8.08
C HIS A 114 -20.96 30.47 9.45
N VAL A 115 -20.77 31.31 10.47
CA VAL A 115 -20.90 30.92 11.89
C VAL A 115 -21.81 31.93 12.60
N PRO A 116 -22.65 31.49 13.56
CA PRO A 116 -23.63 32.37 14.20
C PRO A 116 -23.05 33.32 15.25
N THR A 117 -21.91 32.95 15.86
CA THR A 117 -21.32 33.78 16.93
C THR A 117 -19.80 33.78 16.87
N GLU A 118 -19.20 34.86 17.37
CA GLU A 118 -17.75 35.01 17.49
C GLU A 118 -17.15 33.94 18.46
N ALA A 119 -17.87 33.63 19.52
CA ALA A 119 -17.45 32.59 20.46
C ALA A 119 -17.30 31.23 19.74
N LEU A 120 -18.31 30.83 18.95
CA LEU A 120 -18.25 29.59 18.19
C LEU A 120 -17.17 29.66 17.08
N ARG A 121 -16.97 30.80 16.43
CA ARG A 121 -15.88 30.98 15.47
C ARG A 121 -14.52 30.73 16.13
N ALA A 122 -14.31 31.28 17.32
CA ALA A 122 -13.08 31.06 18.09
C ALA A 122 -12.91 29.60 18.51
N ASP A 123 -13.98 28.94 18.94
CA ASP A 123 -13.95 27.52 19.31
C ASP A 123 -13.59 26.63 18.10
N LEU A 124 -14.22 26.83 16.96
CA LEU A 124 -13.91 26.11 15.74
C LEU A 124 -12.48 26.39 15.27
N ALA A 125 -12.00 27.64 15.41
CA ALA A 125 -10.64 28.03 15.04
C ALA A 125 -9.57 27.29 15.87
N THR A 126 -9.86 26.83 17.08
CA THR A 126 -8.91 26.03 17.88
C THR A 126 -8.57 24.71 17.18
N THR A 127 -9.49 24.14 16.42
CA THR A 127 -9.31 22.89 15.66
C THR A 127 -8.89 23.16 14.22
N LEU A 128 -9.46 24.19 13.59
CA LEU A 128 -9.22 24.52 12.18
C LEU A 128 -7.91 25.26 11.94
N GLY A 129 -7.36 25.94 12.98
CA GLY A 129 -6.18 26.80 12.81
C GLY A 129 -6.39 27.86 11.74
N ASP A 130 -5.42 28.05 10.86
CA ASP A 130 -5.48 28.99 9.73
C ASP A 130 -6.64 28.67 8.75
N GLY A 131 -7.14 27.45 8.75
CA GLY A 131 -8.30 27.06 7.94
C GLY A 131 -9.61 27.73 8.30
N ALA A 132 -9.69 28.39 9.47
CA ALA A 132 -10.86 29.17 9.89
C ALA A 132 -10.94 30.57 9.27
N ALA A 133 -9.90 31.05 8.59
CA ALA A 133 -9.79 32.44 8.14
C ALA A 133 -10.91 32.91 7.19
N ALA A 134 -11.52 31.99 6.45
CA ALA A 134 -12.62 32.27 5.53
C ALA A 134 -14.02 32.18 6.15
N LEU A 135 -14.13 31.90 7.47
CA LEU A 135 -15.41 31.87 8.18
C LEU A 135 -15.91 33.30 8.49
N THR A 136 -17.14 33.57 8.15
CA THR A 136 -17.78 34.88 8.35
C THR A 136 -18.95 34.77 9.34
N LEU A 137 -19.20 35.85 10.10
CA LEU A 137 -20.38 35.91 10.96
C LEU A 137 -21.63 36.20 10.11
N ALA A 138 -22.71 35.49 10.42
CA ALA A 138 -24.01 35.70 9.80
C ALA A 138 -25.15 35.32 10.77
N SER A 139 -26.32 35.86 10.53
CA SER A 139 -27.57 35.51 11.21
C SER A 139 -28.30 34.40 10.44
N GLY A 140 -29.19 33.68 11.10
CA GLY A 140 -30.07 32.68 10.48
C GLY A 140 -29.73 31.22 10.78
N ALA A 141 -28.76 30.94 11.63
CA ALA A 141 -28.43 29.59 12.04
C ALA A 141 -29.60 28.94 12.80
N PRO A 142 -29.98 27.70 12.47
CA PRO A 142 -30.95 26.93 13.24
C PRO A 142 -30.49 26.66 14.67
N GLN A 143 -31.45 26.40 15.57
CA GLN A 143 -31.13 26.01 16.94
C GLN A 143 -30.33 24.70 16.94
N GLY A 144 -29.26 24.61 17.76
CA GLY A 144 -28.39 23.44 17.86
C GLY A 144 -27.34 23.35 16.73
N TRP A 145 -27.24 24.35 15.86
CA TRP A 145 -26.28 24.35 14.75
C TRP A 145 -24.82 24.24 15.23
N GLY A 146 -24.49 24.90 16.34
CA GLY A 146 -23.15 24.84 16.94
C GLY A 146 -22.75 23.43 17.38
N ASP A 147 -23.70 22.69 17.95
CA ASP A 147 -23.47 21.27 18.36
C ASP A 147 -23.21 20.39 17.14
N LEU A 148 -23.98 20.59 16.05
CA LEU A 148 -23.78 19.89 14.79
C LEU A 148 -22.40 20.20 14.18
N ALA A 149 -21.99 21.47 14.15
CA ALA A 149 -20.71 21.90 13.64
C ALA A 149 -19.54 21.29 14.43
N SER A 150 -19.62 21.36 15.76
CA SER A 150 -18.59 20.84 16.66
C SER A 150 -18.47 19.30 16.58
N ALA A 151 -19.60 18.60 16.59
CA ALA A 151 -19.61 17.14 16.46
C ALA A 151 -19.13 16.68 15.07
N GLY A 152 -19.53 17.39 14.02
CA GLY A 152 -19.05 17.13 12.66
C GLY A 152 -17.54 17.31 12.52
N LEU A 153 -16.98 18.35 13.12
CA LEU A 153 -15.55 18.60 13.12
C LEU A 153 -14.78 17.54 13.91
N ALA A 154 -15.34 17.12 15.06
CA ALA A 154 -14.80 16.01 15.85
C ALA A 154 -14.82 14.67 15.06
N ALA A 155 -15.89 14.45 14.28
CA ALA A 155 -16.00 13.27 13.41
C ALA A 155 -15.05 13.31 12.21
N LEU A 156 -14.73 14.50 11.68
CA LEU A 156 -13.74 14.66 10.60
C LEU A 156 -12.30 14.44 11.09
N ALA A 157 -12.03 14.66 12.39
CA ALA A 157 -10.68 14.62 12.95
C ALA A 157 -9.96 13.26 12.76
N PRO A 158 -10.55 12.08 13.00
CA PRO A 158 -9.88 10.80 12.84
C PRO A 158 -9.64 10.40 11.37
N LEU A 159 -10.36 10.98 10.39
CA LEU A 159 -10.23 10.60 8.99
C LEU A 159 -8.90 11.05 8.40
N SER A 160 -8.32 10.29 7.46
CA SER A 160 -7.12 10.68 6.72
C SER A 160 -7.38 11.85 5.78
N GLU A 161 -8.54 11.82 5.13
CA GLU A 161 -9.09 12.87 4.29
C GLU A 161 -10.62 12.85 4.38
N GLY A 162 -11.26 13.99 4.14
CA GLY A 162 -12.71 14.02 4.20
C GLY A 162 -13.29 15.39 3.93
N HIS A 163 -14.60 15.41 3.76
CA HIS A 163 -15.37 16.60 3.53
C HIS A 163 -16.61 16.61 4.40
N LEU A 164 -16.78 17.68 5.16
CA LEU A 164 -17.92 17.96 6.00
C LEU A 164 -18.72 19.09 5.38
N THR A 165 -20.01 18.91 5.22
CA THR A 165 -20.95 19.96 4.84
C THR A 165 -22.07 20.02 5.88
N LEU A 166 -22.31 21.18 6.45
CA LEU A 166 -23.46 21.46 7.30
C LEU A 166 -24.33 22.49 6.57
N THR A 167 -25.55 22.09 6.26
CA THR A 167 -26.55 22.94 5.61
C THR A 167 -27.78 22.99 6.50
N ASP A 168 -28.08 24.13 7.06
CA ASP A 168 -29.09 24.31 8.09
C ASP A 168 -28.90 23.29 9.24
N ALA A 169 -29.82 22.35 9.41
CA ALA A 169 -29.76 21.29 10.44
C ALA A 169 -29.32 19.92 9.87
N GLN A 170 -28.77 19.87 8.67
CA GLN A 170 -28.33 18.66 8.00
C GLN A 170 -26.81 18.61 7.86
N LEU A 171 -26.18 17.61 8.48
CA LEU A 171 -24.75 17.36 8.41
C LEU A 171 -24.48 16.19 7.45
N THR A 172 -23.63 16.42 6.47
CA THR A 172 -23.11 15.38 5.58
C THR A 172 -21.61 15.26 5.78
N LEU A 173 -21.13 14.06 6.05
CA LEU A 173 -19.71 13.74 6.20
C LEU A 173 -19.31 12.64 5.23
N THR A 174 -18.38 12.93 4.35
CA THR A 174 -17.74 11.95 3.47
C THR A 174 -16.25 11.88 3.77
N GLY A 175 -15.60 10.73 3.60
CA GLY A 175 -14.16 10.65 3.81
C GLY A 175 -13.62 9.24 3.88
N THR A 176 -12.32 9.16 4.14
CA THR A 176 -11.57 7.90 4.19
C THR A 176 -11.11 7.64 5.61
N ALA A 177 -11.59 6.54 6.19
CA ALA A 177 -11.08 5.96 7.43
C ALA A 177 -10.01 4.92 7.09
N ALA A 178 -8.85 5.01 7.71
CA ALA A 178 -7.80 4.03 7.47
C ALA A 178 -8.16 2.67 8.08
N THR A 179 -8.79 2.66 9.25
CA THR A 179 -9.11 1.46 10.02
C THR A 179 -10.53 1.51 10.61
N LEU A 180 -11.01 0.36 11.08
CA LEU A 180 -12.28 0.28 11.84
C LEU A 180 -12.28 1.17 13.08
N VAL A 181 -11.13 1.35 13.75
CA VAL A 181 -11.02 2.20 14.95
C VAL A 181 -11.37 3.65 14.61
N GLU A 182 -10.89 4.16 13.49
CA GLU A 182 -11.21 5.52 13.02
C GLU A 182 -12.68 5.64 12.59
N ALA A 183 -13.19 4.63 11.87
CA ALA A 183 -14.60 4.60 11.48
C ALA A 183 -15.54 4.57 12.69
N ASP A 184 -15.19 3.84 13.75
CA ASP A 184 -15.95 3.79 14.99
C ASP A 184 -15.81 5.08 15.80
N ALA A 185 -14.66 5.75 15.77
CA ALA A 185 -14.48 7.09 16.35
C ALA A 185 -15.39 8.13 15.67
N VAL A 186 -15.55 8.08 14.35
CA VAL A 186 -16.53 8.91 13.61
C VAL A 186 -17.94 8.66 14.12
N LYS A 187 -18.36 7.41 14.21
CA LYS A 187 -19.71 7.05 14.73
C LYS A 187 -19.92 7.54 16.16
N ALA A 188 -18.91 7.39 17.01
CA ALA A 188 -18.98 7.83 18.40
C ALA A 188 -19.12 9.37 18.52
N ALA A 189 -18.39 10.13 17.69
CA ALA A 189 -18.49 11.59 17.66
C ALA A 189 -19.89 12.08 17.24
N LEU A 190 -20.58 11.34 16.38
CA LEU A 190 -21.91 11.69 15.87
C LEU A 190 -23.07 11.10 16.69
N ALA A 191 -22.79 10.22 17.63
CA ALA A 191 -23.83 9.42 18.35
C ALA A 191 -24.83 10.25 19.17
N ALA A 192 -24.44 11.44 19.63
CA ALA A 192 -25.29 12.32 20.42
C ALA A 192 -26.22 13.23 19.58
N LEU A 193 -26.05 13.23 18.25
CA LEU A 193 -26.82 14.08 17.35
C LEU A 193 -28.20 13.48 17.07
N PRO A 194 -29.21 14.34 16.73
CA PRO A 194 -30.55 13.87 16.42
C PRO A 194 -30.59 12.89 15.25
N ALA A 195 -31.41 11.85 15.39
CA ALA A 195 -31.62 10.90 14.32
C ALA A 195 -32.12 11.60 13.03
N GLY A 196 -31.48 11.33 11.90
CA GLY A 196 -31.81 11.94 10.62
C GLY A 196 -31.16 13.28 10.34
N ALA A 197 -30.44 13.88 11.29
CA ALA A 197 -29.67 15.09 11.06
C ALA A 197 -28.30 14.83 10.40
N VAL A 198 -27.88 13.56 10.29
CA VAL A 198 -26.53 13.19 9.85
C VAL A 198 -26.59 12.15 8.75
N THR A 199 -25.84 12.40 7.68
CA THR A 199 -25.51 11.42 6.61
C THR A 199 -24.01 11.20 6.58
N THR A 200 -23.56 9.94 6.57
CA THR A 200 -22.13 9.59 6.50
C THR A 200 -21.88 8.63 5.37
N GLU A 201 -20.82 8.90 4.58
CA GLU A 201 -20.31 8.00 3.54
C GLU A 201 -18.80 7.86 3.74
N LEU A 202 -18.37 6.72 4.31
CA LEU A 202 -16.97 6.45 4.61
C LEU A 202 -16.42 5.35 3.72
N THR A 203 -15.25 5.61 3.13
CA THR A 203 -14.41 4.58 2.52
C THR A 203 -13.50 4.02 3.60
N LEU A 204 -13.46 2.69 3.75
CA LEU A 204 -12.62 2.00 4.72
C LEU A 204 -11.45 1.33 3.98
N LEU A 205 -10.20 1.68 4.34
CA LEU A 205 -9.01 1.11 3.71
C LEU A 205 -8.64 -0.26 4.28
N ASP A 206 -8.80 -0.45 5.59
CA ASP A 206 -8.58 -1.73 6.28
C ASP A 206 -9.82 -2.08 7.11
N ASP A 207 -10.51 -3.13 6.68
CA ASP A 207 -11.72 -3.66 7.29
C ASP A 207 -11.48 -4.50 8.56
N GLY A 208 -10.21 -4.59 9.02
CA GLY A 208 -9.81 -5.36 10.20
C GLY A 208 -9.79 -6.87 9.98
N THR A 209 -10.12 -7.38 8.80
CA THR A 209 -9.96 -8.80 8.51
C THR A 209 -8.48 -9.19 8.54
N PRO A 210 -8.13 -10.37 9.05
CA PRO A 210 -6.76 -10.85 9.01
C PRO A 210 -6.21 -10.91 7.59
N PRO A 211 -4.89 -10.69 7.38
CA PRO A 211 -4.28 -10.84 6.07
C PRO A 211 -4.49 -12.25 5.51
N ALA A 212 -4.95 -12.30 4.26
CA ALA A 212 -5.08 -13.53 3.50
C ALA A 212 -4.77 -13.22 2.03
N TRP A 213 -3.69 -13.81 1.49
CA TRP A 213 -3.21 -13.48 0.17
C TRP A 213 -2.59 -14.68 -0.54
N THR A 214 -2.51 -14.56 -1.85
CA THR A 214 -1.93 -15.58 -2.73
C THR A 214 -0.90 -14.95 -3.66
N LEU A 215 0.11 -15.75 -4.00
CA LEU A 215 1.10 -15.42 -5.02
C LEU A 215 1.14 -16.60 -6.00
N GLY A 216 0.73 -16.36 -7.23
CA GLY A 216 0.84 -17.30 -8.33
C GLY A 216 1.99 -16.90 -9.25
N TYR A 217 2.74 -17.89 -9.76
CA TYR A 217 3.79 -17.69 -10.77
C TYR A 217 3.71 -18.79 -11.82
N THR A 218 3.96 -18.42 -13.05
CA THR A 218 4.30 -19.34 -14.13
C THR A 218 5.55 -18.87 -14.88
N ALA A 219 6.36 -19.78 -15.38
CA ALA A 219 7.53 -19.43 -16.17
C ALA A 219 7.18 -18.65 -17.44
N ALA A 220 5.96 -18.79 -17.96
CA ALA A 220 5.48 -18.11 -19.16
C ALA A 220 4.97 -16.68 -18.91
N THR A 221 4.32 -16.41 -17.78
CA THR A 221 3.57 -15.16 -17.55
C THR A 221 4.10 -14.32 -16.39
N GLY A 222 5.05 -14.85 -15.61
CA GLY A 222 5.55 -14.20 -14.41
C GLY A 222 4.63 -14.38 -13.20
N ALA A 223 4.81 -13.51 -12.21
CA ALA A 223 4.14 -13.59 -10.93
C ALA A 223 2.99 -12.58 -10.77
N THR A 224 1.94 -12.99 -10.09
CA THR A 224 0.81 -12.14 -9.69
C THR A 224 0.41 -12.40 -8.25
N ALA A 225 0.07 -11.34 -7.52
CA ALA A 225 -0.43 -11.40 -6.16
C ALA A 225 -1.87 -10.91 -6.06
N ALA A 226 -2.65 -11.50 -5.16
CA ALA A 226 -4.02 -11.12 -4.90
C ALA A 226 -4.37 -11.31 -3.41
N GLY A 227 -5.46 -10.63 -2.97
CA GLY A 227 -5.94 -10.69 -1.60
C GLY A 227 -5.42 -9.53 -0.75
N LYS A 228 -5.32 -9.77 0.56
CA LYS A 228 -4.91 -8.75 1.54
C LYS A 228 -3.53 -9.12 2.11
N LEU A 229 -2.52 -8.33 1.73
CA LEU A 229 -1.15 -8.49 2.21
C LEU A 229 -1.03 -8.14 3.70
N PRO A 230 -0.11 -8.77 4.45
CA PRO A 230 0.24 -8.32 5.79
C PRO A 230 0.86 -6.92 5.76
N LYS A 231 0.74 -6.22 6.89
CA LYS A 231 1.34 -4.90 7.07
C LYS A 231 2.84 -4.94 6.77
N GLY A 232 3.31 -3.96 6.01
CA GLY A 232 4.73 -3.78 5.71
C GLY A 232 5.27 -4.67 4.59
N LEU A 233 4.53 -5.68 4.12
CA LEU A 233 4.98 -6.51 3.00
C LEU A 233 4.89 -5.72 1.69
N ASP A 234 6.04 -5.52 1.05
CA ASP A 234 6.17 -4.86 -0.24
C ASP A 234 6.41 -5.89 -1.34
N LEU A 235 5.55 -5.88 -2.38
CA LEU A 235 5.68 -6.79 -3.51
C LEU A 235 6.96 -6.59 -4.33
N SER A 236 7.52 -5.39 -4.37
CA SER A 236 8.79 -5.14 -5.05
C SER A 236 9.96 -5.81 -4.30
N ALA A 237 9.91 -5.79 -2.97
CA ALA A 237 10.87 -6.49 -2.13
C ALA A 237 10.71 -8.01 -2.25
N VAL A 238 9.48 -8.54 -2.33
CA VAL A 238 9.21 -9.96 -2.57
C VAL A 238 9.75 -10.38 -3.95
N ALA A 239 9.50 -9.60 -5.00
CA ALA A 239 10.02 -9.87 -6.33
C ALA A 239 11.56 -9.94 -6.32
N ALA A 240 12.23 -8.97 -5.72
CA ALA A 240 13.69 -8.93 -5.61
C ALA A 240 14.22 -10.13 -4.81
N ALA A 241 13.57 -10.51 -3.70
CA ALA A 241 13.93 -11.68 -2.90
C ALA A 241 13.80 -12.99 -3.71
N MET A 242 12.77 -13.10 -4.54
CA MET A 242 12.56 -14.26 -5.41
C MET A 242 13.46 -14.29 -6.66
N GLY A 243 14.12 -13.16 -6.99
CA GLY A 243 14.87 -13.03 -8.25
C GLY A 243 13.99 -12.74 -9.47
N LEU A 244 12.79 -12.23 -9.26
CA LEU A 244 11.85 -11.85 -10.31
C LEU A 244 11.96 -10.35 -10.67
N PRO A 245 11.68 -9.97 -11.92
CA PRO A 245 11.68 -8.56 -12.32
C PRO A 245 10.55 -7.77 -11.69
N SER A 246 9.37 -8.39 -11.47
CA SER A 246 8.20 -7.77 -10.83
C SER A 246 7.16 -8.81 -10.43
N ILE A 247 6.24 -8.39 -9.56
CA ILE A 247 5.01 -9.12 -9.24
C ILE A 247 3.83 -8.21 -9.57
N GLY A 248 2.94 -8.67 -10.44
CA GLY A 248 1.72 -7.96 -10.82
C GLY A 248 0.58 -8.18 -9.82
N GLY A 249 -0.58 -7.58 -10.14
CA GLY A 249 -1.79 -7.67 -9.33
C GLY A 249 -2.07 -6.39 -8.55
N THR A 250 -3.22 -6.35 -7.90
CA THR A 250 -3.70 -5.19 -7.11
C THR A 250 -4.20 -5.66 -5.74
N PRO A 251 -3.35 -6.29 -4.92
CA PRO A 251 -3.75 -6.66 -3.57
C PRO A 251 -3.94 -5.41 -2.70
N THR A 252 -4.77 -5.53 -1.68
CA THR A 252 -4.83 -4.54 -0.60
C THR A 252 -3.75 -4.84 0.44
N THR A 253 -3.47 -3.89 1.35
CA THR A 253 -2.49 -4.09 2.42
C THR A 253 -3.14 -3.83 3.77
N ALA A 254 -2.92 -4.70 4.74
CA ALA A 254 -3.35 -4.49 6.10
C ALA A 254 -2.58 -3.31 6.73
N LEU A 255 -3.29 -2.44 7.42
CA LEU A 255 -2.71 -1.32 8.17
C LEU A 255 -2.45 -1.67 9.64
N MET A 256 -3.06 -2.77 10.11
CA MET A 256 -2.95 -3.27 11.48
C MET A 256 -2.29 -4.65 11.50
N GLY A 257 -1.85 -5.08 12.67
CA GLY A 257 -1.21 -6.38 12.88
C GLY A 257 0.31 -6.34 12.80
N ASP A 258 0.92 -7.53 12.80
CA ASP A 258 2.36 -7.69 12.75
C ASP A 258 2.92 -7.29 11.39
N THR A 259 4.12 -6.72 11.41
CA THR A 259 4.84 -6.34 10.19
C THR A 259 5.50 -7.57 9.59
N ALA A 260 5.29 -7.79 8.30
CA ALA A 260 5.94 -8.83 7.52
C ALA A 260 6.97 -8.24 6.55
N ASP A 261 7.97 -9.05 6.20
CA ASP A 261 9.00 -8.72 5.24
C ASP A 261 9.14 -9.79 4.14
N ALA A 262 10.01 -9.55 3.18
CA ALA A 262 10.24 -10.42 2.04
C ALA A 262 11.29 -11.53 2.28
N ALA A 263 11.98 -11.54 3.42
CA ALA A 263 13.09 -12.46 3.68
C ALA A 263 12.74 -13.93 3.49
N PRO A 264 11.53 -14.41 3.86
CA PRO A 264 11.14 -15.81 3.65
C PRO A 264 11.17 -16.28 2.19
N PHE A 265 11.04 -15.35 1.24
CA PHE A 265 11.02 -15.66 -0.20
C PHE A 265 12.40 -15.75 -0.83
N ALA A 266 13.46 -15.37 -0.11
CA ALA A 266 14.84 -15.38 -0.63
C ALA A 266 15.32 -16.77 -1.06
N GLY A 267 14.83 -17.83 -0.42
CA GLY A 267 15.16 -19.19 -0.80
C GLY A 267 14.66 -19.62 -2.19
N LEU A 268 13.76 -18.88 -2.82
CA LEU A 268 13.30 -19.14 -4.17
C LEU A 268 14.28 -18.64 -5.26
N LYS A 269 15.13 -17.68 -4.94
CA LYS A 269 15.99 -17.00 -5.92
C LYS A 269 16.86 -17.92 -6.75
N ASP A 270 17.44 -18.93 -6.12
CA ASP A 270 18.35 -19.87 -6.81
C ASP A 270 17.59 -20.91 -7.65
N TRP A 271 16.29 -21.03 -7.47
CA TRP A 271 15.47 -22.08 -8.08
C TRP A 271 14.41 -21.54 -9.05
N ILE A 272 14.05 -20.26 -8.97
CA ILE A 272 12.90 -19.70 -9.69
C ILE A 272 12.99 -19.91 -11.21
N GLY A 273 14.20 -19.90 -11.78
CA GLY A 273 14.42 -20.16 -13.19
C GLY A 273 14.12 -21.61 -13.62
N GLN A 274 14.04 -22.56 -12.69
CA GLN A 274 13.73 -23.96 -12.92
C GLN A 274 12.28 -24.33 -12.58
N ILE A 275 11.51 -23.35 -12.05
CA ILE A 275 10.13 -23.53 -11.62
C ILE A 275 9.19 -23.23 -12.78
N GLU A 276 8.33 -24.18 -13.14
CA GLU A 276 7.26 -23.98 -14.13
C GLU A 276 6.06 -23.26 -13.54
N THR A 277 5.66 -23.66 -12.35
CA THR A 277 4.51 -23.08 -11.65
C THR A 277 4.79 -22.95 -10.15
N LEU A 278 4.29 -21.87 -9.55
CA LEU A 278 4.31 -21.69 -8.11
C LEU A 278 2.97 -21.15 -7.66
N ALA A 279 2.45 -21.71 -6.58
CA ALA A 279 1.28 -21.21 -5.89
C ALA A 279 1.57 -21.14 -4.39
N TYR A 280 1.71 -19.91 -3.89
CA TYR A 280 1.80 -19.63 -2.45
C TYR A 280 0.47 -19.10 -1.96
N ALA A 281 0.06 -19.54 -0.79
CA ALA A 281 -1.09 -19.00 -0.07
C ALA A 281 -0.74 -18.83 1.40
N SER A 282 -1.17 -17.69 1.95
CA SER A 282 -1.06 -17.36 3.37
C SER A 282 -2.41 -16.90 3.87
N ALA A 283 -2.89 -17.53 4.93
CA ALA A 283 -4.15 -17.22 5.58
C ALA A 283 -3.99 -17.45 7.10
N PRO A 284 -4.96 -17.04 7.94
CA PRO A 284 -4.91 -17.26 9.39
C PRO A 284 -4.74 -18.74 9.79
N GLU A 285 -5.22 -19.66 8.95
CA GLU A 285 -5.15 -21.09 9.18
C GLU A 285 -3.77 -21.68 8.90
N GLY A 286 -2.90 -20.94 8.20
CA GLY A 286 -1.55 -21.37 7.86
C GLY A 286 -1.07 -20.91 6.50
N GLN A 287 0.12 -21.40 6.15
CA GLN A 287 0.79 -21.08 4.90
C GLN A 287 1.02 -22.36 4.09
N SER A 288 0.92 -22.24 2.77
CA SER A 288 1.22 -23.33 1.85
C SER A 288 2.01 -22.82 0.64
N LEU A 289 2.92 -23.66 0.14
CA LEU A 289 3.68 -23.41 -1.07
C LEU A 289 3.64 -24.67 -1.94
N ARG A 290 3.07 -24.56 -3.13
CA ARG A 290 3.12 -25.58 -4.17
C ARG A 290 4.05 -25.14 -5.28
N VAL A 291 4.95 -26.02 -5.67
CA VAL A 291 5.89 -25.76 -6.75
C VAL A 291 5.82 -26.90 -7.75
N GLY A 292 5.62 -26.57 -9.01
CA GLY A 292 5.70 -27.49 -10.13
C GLY A 292 7.00 -27.26 -10.89
N VAL A 293 7.77 -28.32 -11.10
CA VAL A 293 9.01 -28.32 -11.89
C VAL A 293 8.89 -29.29 -13.04
N GLN A 294 9.56 -29.00 -14.15
CA GLN A 294 9.56 -29.97 -15.25
C GLN A 294 10.47 -31.16 -14.98
N GLY A 295 10.31 -32.24 -15.75
CA GLY A 295 11.16 -33.43 -15.65
C GLY A 295 12.63 -33.08 -15.82
N GLY A 296 13.46 -33.64 -14.94
CA GLY A 296 14.88 -33.41 -14.93
C GLY A 296 15.35 -32.35 -13.93
N VAL A 297 14.43 -31.70 -13.22
CA VAL A 297 14.76 -30.84 -12.09
C VAL A 297 14.73 -31.61 -10.79
N ASP A 298 15.68 -31.38 -9.89
CA ASP A 298 15.75 -32.07 -8.59
C ASP A 298 14.69 -31.48 -7.62
N ALA A 299 13.49 -32.06 -7.68
CA ALA A 299 12.35 -31.64 -6.88
C ALA A 299 12.60 -31.80 -5.35
N GLU A 300 13.38 -32.81 -4.94
CA GLU A 300 13.65 -33.03 -3.51
C GLU A 300 14.65 -32.00 -2.96
N ALA A 301 15.68 -31.65 -3.72
CA ALA A 301 16.60 -30.57 -3.34
C ALA A 301 15.86 -29.22 -3.19
N ILE A 302 14.98 -28.89 -4.14
CA ILE A 302 14.14 -27.68 -4.07
C ILE A 302 13.23 -27.73 -2.85
N LYS A 303 12.54 -28.84 -2.61
CA LYS A 303 11.66 -29.00 -1.45
C LYS A 303 12.42 -28.83 -0.13
N TYR A 304 13.59 -29.41 -0.02
CA TYR A 304 14.44 -29.27 1.17
C TYR A 304 14.81 -27.79 1.41
N ALA A 305 15.29 -27.10 0.37
CA ALA A 305 15.69 -25.69 0.45
C ALA A 305 14.50 -24.78 0.81
N LEU A 306 13.35 -24.96 0.18
CA LEU A 306 12.16 -24.15 0.40
C LEU A 306 11.51 -24.40 1.77
N THR A 307 11.55 -25.64 2.27
CA THR A 307 11.07 -25.96 3.63
C THR A 307 11.92 -25.24 4.69
N ALA A 308 13.22 -25.13 4.46
CA ALA A 308 14.11 -24.38 5.36
C ALA A 308 13.88 -22.85 5.31
N SER A 309 13.53 -22.32 4.15
CA SER A 309 13.31 -20.87 3.95
C SER A 309 11.96 -20.38 4.45
N LEU A 310 10.94 -21.26 4.44
CA LEU A 310 9.55 -20.95 4.82
C LEU A 310 9.13 -21.87 5.99
N PRO A 311 9.70 -21.66 7.19
CA PRO A 311 9.37 -22.49 8.35
C PRO A 311 7.89 -22.31 8.72
N GLY A 312 7.16 -23.42 8.82
CA GLY A 312 5.74 -23.43 9.11
C GLY A 312 4.81 -23.44 7.89
N ALA A 313 5.34 -23.28 6.68
CA ALA A 313 4.56 -23.48 5.46
C ALA A 313 4.49 -24.96 5.07
N ALA A 314 3.34 -25.42 4.58
CA ALA A 314 3.20 -26.72 3.94
C ALA A 314 3.80 -26.66 2.53
N VAL A 315 5.06 -27.10 2.38
CA VAL A 315 5.78 -27.09 1.10
C VAL A 315 5.61 -28.42 0.35
N THR A 316 5.11 -28.33 -0.89
CA THR A 316 5.04 -29.44 -1.84
C THR A 316 5.77 -29.06 -3.12
N VAL A 317 6.62 -29.95 -3.61
CA VAL A 317 7.27 -29.83 -4.92
C VAL A 317 6.95 -31.09 -5.72
N GLU A 318 6.45 -30.94 -6.92
CA GLU A 318 6.04 -32.00 -7.79
C GLU A 318 6.56 -31.83 -9.22
N THR A 319 6.86 -32.93 -9.89
CA THR A 319 7.17 -32.87 -11.31
C THR A 319 5.90 -32.76 -12.10
N VAL A 320 5.79 -31.67 -12.89
CA VAL A 320 4.66 -31.40 -13.77
C VAL A 320 5.03 -31.68 -15.23
N THR A 321 4.07 -32.15 -15.99
CA THR A 321 4.23 -32.25 -17.44
C THR A 321 4.09 -30.88 -18.05
N ALA A 322 5.14 -30.39 -18.67
CA ALA A 322 5.08 -29.13 -19.39
C ALA A 322 4.09 -29.23 -20.57
N ILE A 323 3.34 -28.18 -20.80
CA ILE A 323 2.34 -28.12 -21.88
C ILE A 323 2.82 -27.15 -22.95
N GLY A 324 2.80 -27.61 -24.20
CA GLY A 324 3.16 -26.83 -25.36
C GLY A 324 3.05 -27.63 -26.65
N GLU A 325 3.11 -26.96 -27.78
CA GLU A 325 3.26 -27.58 -29.10
C GLU A 325 4.75 -27.63 -29.46
N ASN A 326 5.24 -28.73 -30.02
CA ASN A 326 6.62 -28.82 -30.43
C ASN A 326 7.01 -27.68 -31.37
N GLY A 327 8.10 -27.00 -31.04
CA GLY A 327 8.57 -25.81 -31.72
C GLY A 327 8.00 -24.50 -31.17
N ALA A 328 7.01 -24.52 -30.27
CA ALA A 328 6.52 -23.30 -29.60
C ALA A 328 7.68 -22.63 -28.85
N ARG A 329 7.65 -21.28 -28.81
CA ARG A 329 8.65 -20.47 -28.10
C ARG A 329 7.96 -19.69 -26.98
N ARG A 330 8.69 -19.47 -25.90
CA ARG A 330 8.33 -18.55 -24.83
C ARG A 330 9.58 -17.83 -24.32
N ASN A 331 9.37 -16.71 -23.65
CA ASN A 331 10.40 -16.10 -22.82
C ASN A 331 10.14 -16.50 -21.36
N ASN A 332 11.16 -17.05 -20.69
CA ASN A 332 11.05 -17.41 -19.28
C ASN A 332 11.01 -16.14 -18.43
N ALA A 333 9.92 -15.91 -17.72
CA ALA A 333 9.65 -14.67 -17.00
C ALA A 333 10.64 -14.40 -15.84
N ALA A 334 11.30 -15.43 -15.30
CA ALA A 334 12.29 -15.27 -14.25
C ALA A 334 13.69 -14.98 -14.79
N THR A 335 14.10 -15.70 -15.83
CA THR A 335 15.48 -15.64 -16.35
C THR A 335 15.64 -14.70 -17.56
N GLY A 336 14.52 -14.41 -18.24
CA GLY A 336 14.53 -13.70 -19.52
C GLY A 336 15.04 -14.56 -20.69
N ALA A 337 15.32 -15.86 -20.47
CA ALA A 337 15.81 -16.75 -21.49
C ALA A 337 14.70 -17.11 -22.49
N ASP A 338 15.06 -17.11 -23.78
CA ASP A 338 14.22 -17.74 -24.79
C ASP A 338 14.21 -19.25 -24.61
N GLU A 339 13.02 -19.84 -24.61
CA GLU A 339 12.84 -21.29 -24.49
C GLU A 339 12.00 -21.82 -25.67
N ARG A 340 12.32 -23.04 -26.09
CA ARG A 340 11.59 -23.79 -27.12
C ARG A 340 11.01 -25.06 -26.53
N PHE A 341 9.75 -25.32 -26.82
CA PHE A 341 9.10 -26.56 -26.40
C PHE A 341 9.50 -27.72 -27.30
N MET A 342 10.03 -28.78 -26.71
CA MET A 342 10.47 -29.98 -27.43
C MET A 342 10.26 -31.21 -26.56
N GLY A 343 9.60 -32.25 -27.10
CA GLY A 343 9.46 -33.56 -26.46
C GLY A 343 8.82 -33.53 -25.05
N GLY A 344 8.00 -32.51 -24.75
CA GLY A 344 7.40 -32.35 -23.41
C GLY A 344 8.22 -31.51 -22.43
N TYR A 345 9.27 -30.82 -22.93
CA TYR A 345 10.16 -29.96 -22.12
C TYR A 345 10.28 -28.57 -22.73
N TRP A 346 10.34 -27.54 -21.88
CA TRP A 346 10.79 -26.21 -22.25
C TRP A 346 12.31 -26.18 -22.09
N LEU A 347 13.04 -26.06 -23.21
CA LEU A 347 14.48 -26.05 -23.24
C LEU A 347 14.98 -24.68 -23.66
N ALA A 348 16.03 -24.16 -23.00
CA ALA A 348 16.63 -22.89 -23.34
C ALA A 348 17.14 -22.91 -24.79
N VAL A 349 16.91 -21.84 -25.53
CA VAL A 349 17.48 -21.69 -26.90
C VAL A 349 18.90 -21.17 -26.76
N PRO A 350 19.93 -21.99 -27.08
CA PRO A 350 21.29 -21.57 -26.89
C PRO A 350 21.70 -20.60 -28.01
N ASP A 351 22.50 -19.60 -27.68
CA ASP A 351 23.18 -18.74 -28.66
C ASP A 351 24.48 -19.41 -29.11
N ILE A 352 24.40 -20.22 -30.13
CA ILE A 352 25.53 -21.01 -30.66
C ILE A 352 25.67 -20.87 -32.18
N ASP A 353 26.89 -20.99 -32.67
CA ASP A 353 27.13 -21.15 -34.09
C ASP A 353 26.72 -22.58 -34.52
N LEU A 354 25.72 -22.65 -35.40
CA LEU A 354 25.17 -23.91 -35.94
C LEU A 354 26.10 -24.56 -36.99
N GLY A 355 27.37 -24.70 -36.66
CA GLY A 355 28.35 -25.43 -37.45
C GLY A 355 28.98 -26.57 -36.63
N LEU A 356 29.75 -27.44 -37.28
CA LEU A 356 30.38 -28.60 -36.62
C LEU A 356 31.18 -28.20 -35.38
N GLN A 357 31.99 -27.14 -35.48
CA GLN A 357 32.83 -26.67 -34.39
C GLN A 357 32.02 -25.98 -33.27
N GLY A 358 31.04 -25.17 -33.64
CA GLY A 358 30.17 -24.50 -32.62
C GLY A 358 29.32 -25.51 -31.82
N CYS A 359 28.73 -26.47 -32.53
CA CYS A 359 27.98 -27.56 -31.87
C CYS A 359 28.87 -28.44 -30.98
N GLN A 360 30.12 -28.72 -31.40
CA GLN A 360 31.07 -29.45 -30.62
C GLN A 360 31.44 -28.70 -29.33
N SER A 361 31.83 -27.43 -29.47
CA SER A 361 32.23 -26.58 -28.34
C SER A 361 31.08 -26.40 -27.34
N ALA A 362 29.85 -26.17 -27.83
CA ALA A 362 28.67 -25.98 -26.96
C ALA A 362 28.34 -27.25 -26.19
N ALA A 363 28.39 -28.44 -26.81
CA ALA A 363 28.16 -29.68 -26.11
C ALA A 363 29.27 -29.99 -25.07
N GLU A 364 30.53 -29.66 -25.38
CA GLU A 364 31.64 -29.79 -24.42
C GLU A 364 31.47 -28.80 -23.26
N GLU A 365 31.06 -27.59 -23.49
CA GLU A 365 30.80 -26.59 -22.46
C GLU A 365 29.72 -27.09 -21.46
N VAL A 366 28.60 -27.63 -21.95
CA VAL A 366 27.58 -28.25 -21.09
C VAL A 366 28.17 -29.38 -20.24
N LEU A 367 28.97 -30.28 -20.84
CA LEU A 367 29.58 -31.38 -20.12
C LEU A 367 30.70 -30.97 -19.15
N THR A 368 31.22 -29.72 -19.26
CA THR A 368 32.17 -29.16 -18.27
C THR A 368 31.44 -28.52 -17.07
N LYS A 369 30.23 -28.02 -17.27
CA LYS A 369 29.38 -27.48 -16.18
C LYS A 369 28.90 -28.59 -15.23
N GLY A 370 28.74 -29.81 -15.73
CA GLY A 370 28.33 -30.93 -14.92
C GLY A 370 28.57 -32.28 -15.64
N THR A 371 28.69 -33.32 -14.84
CA THR A 371 28.89 -34.73 -15.35
C THR A 371 27.55 -35.43 -15.36
N ILE A 372 27.26 -36.17 -16.43
CA ILE A 372 26.13 -37.11 -16.46
C ILE A 372 26.45 -38.31 -15.55
N THR A 373 25.83 -38.28 -14.39
CA THR A 373 26.02 -39.30 -13.34
C THR A 373 24.99 -40.42 -13.44
N PHE A 374 25.39 -41.60 -12.98
CA PHE A 374 24.57 -42.80 -12.94
C PHE A 374 24.59 -43.40 -11.55
N VAL A 375 23.53 -44.10 -11.21
CA VAL A 375 23.50 -44.95 -10.00
C VAL A 375 24.64 -45.94 -10.07
N THR A 376 25.36 -46.12 -8.96
CA THR A 376 26.56 -46.97 -8.92
C THR A 376 26.30 -48.38 -9.46
N GLY A 377 27.12 -48.78 -10.44
CA GLY A 377 27.00 -50.09 -11.10
C GLY A 377 25.82 -50.22 -12.08
N SER A 378 25.08 -49.17 -12.34
CA SER A 378 23.85 -49.14 -13.15
C SER A 378 24.00 -48.20 -14.37
N ASP A 379 23.10 -48.36 -15.30
CA ASP A 379 22.82 -47.45 -16.43
C ASP A 379 21.62 -46.53 -16.14
N GLN A 380 21.08 -46.58 -14.95
CA GLN A 380 20.04 -45.65 -14.48
C GLN A 380 20.70 -44.31 -14.20
N LEU A 381 20.16 -43.23 -14.82
CA LEU A 381 20.60 -41.88 -14.59
C LEU A 381 20.25 -41.44 -13.16
N ASP A 382 21.17 -40.72 -12.56
CA ASP A 382 20.95 -40.00 -11.30
C ASP A 382 20.05 -38.79 -11.55
N ALA A 383 19.25 -38.39 -10.58
CA ALA A 383 18.36 -37.25 -10.69
C ALA A 383 19.12 -35.93 -11.04
N SER A 384 20.34 -35.76 -10.49
CA SER A 384 21.21 -34.62 -10.80
C SER A 384 21.70 -34.58 -12.24
N ALA A 385 21.79 -35.73 -12.91
CA ALA A 385 22.19 -35.80 -14.32
C ALA A 385 21.14 -35.25 -15.27
N LEU A 386 19.87 -35.23 -14.88
CA LEU A 386 18.77 -34.82 -15.77
C LEU A 386 18.80 -33.35 -16.12
N ALA A 387 19.34 -32.48 -15.26
CA ALA A 387 19.56 -31.10 -15.56
C ALA A 387 20.58 -30.91 -16.72
N ILE A 388 21.71 -31.61 -16.65
CA ILE A 388 22.72 -31.61 -17.71
C ILE A 388 22.16 -32.22 -19.00
N ILE A 389 21.29 -33.20 -18.90
CA ILE A 389 20.57 -33.79 -20.03
C ILE A 389 19.66 -32.77 -20.72
N ASN A 390 18.95 -31.91 -19.95
CA ASN A 390 18.13 -30.82 -20.50
C ASN A 390 18.99 -29.83 -21.27
N ASP A 391 20.08 -29.35 -20.65
CA ASP A 391 21.00 -28.40 -21.29
C ASP A 391 21.64 -28.99 -22.55
N LEU A 392 22.03 -30.28 -22.48
CA LEU A 392 22.61 -30.98 -23.61
C LEU A 392 21.59 -31.13 -24.76
N ALA A 393 20.34 -31.50 -24.44
CA ALA A 393 19.28 -31.59 -25.44
C ALA A 393 18.99 -30.23 -26.11
N ALA A 394 19.05 -29.14 -25.34
CA ALA A 394 18.90 -27.78 -25.86
C ALA A 394 19.95 -27.44 -26.94
N VAL A 395 21.21 -27.91 -26.76
CA VAL A 395 22.29 -27.77 -27.75
C VAL A 395 22.13 -28.75 -28.91
N MET A 396 21.84 -30.03 -28.58
CA MET A 396 21.84 -31.10 -29.58
C MET A 396 20.69 -31.00 -30.57
N ALA A 397 19.54 -30.50 -30.16
CA ALA A 397 18.39 -30.41 -31.03
C ALA A 397 18.61 -29.47 -32.25
N PRO A 398 19.01 -28.20 -32.12
CA PRO A 398 19.26 -27.34 -33.27
C PRO A 398 20.45 -27.82 -34.09
N CYS A 399 21.50 -28.37 -33.49
CA CYS A 399 22.62 -28.94 -34.21
C CYS A 399 22.20 -30.14 -35.09
N ALA A 400 21.30 -30.97 -34.63
CA ALA A 400 20.78 -32.08 -35.42
C ALA A 400 19.72 -31.67 -36.43
N GLU A 401 18.78 -30.78 -36.09
CA GLU A 401 17.62 -30.41 -36.90
C GLU A 401 18.00 -29.33 -37.96
N GLU A 402 18.73 -28.30 -37.56
CA GLU A 402 18.96 -27.13 -38.39
C GLU A 402 20.32 -27.23 -39.12
N ALA A 403 21.38 -27.72 -38.44
CA ALA A 403 22.68 -27.93 -39.07
C ALA A 403 22.80 -29.29 -39.74
N GLY A 404 21.88 -30.23 -39.52
CA GLY A 404 21.89 -31.55 -40.13
C GLY A 404 23.02 -32.48 -39.64
N LEU A 405 23.64 -32.12 -38.50
CA LEU A 405 24.79 -32.85 -37.97
C LEU A 405 24.34 -34.14 -37.26
N LYS A 406 25.28 -35.12 -37.17
CA LYS A 406 25.10 -36.39 -36.48
C LYS A 406 26.02 -36.48 -35.27
N ALA A 407 25.52 -36.98 -34.16
CA ALA A 407 26.25 -37.08 -32.90
C ALA A 407 26.46 -38.53 -32.49
N VAL A 408 27.70 -38.82 -32.08
CA VAL A 408 28.03 -40.04 -31.34
C VAL A 408 28.10 -39.74 -29.87
N ILE A 409 27.22 -40.36 -29.09
CA ILE A 409 27.21 -40.32 -27.62
C ILE A 409 28.11 -41.43 -27.13
N GLY A 410 29.25 -41.07 -26.56
CA GLY A 410 30.27 -42.02 -26.05
C GLY A 410 30.14 -42.23 -24.53
N GLY A 411 30.10 -43.48 -24.09
CA GLY A 411 30.19 -43.84 -22.69
C GLY A 411 31.58 -44.36 -22.33
N HIS A 412 32.16 -43.92 -21.21
CA HIS A 412 33.47 -44.32 -20.74
C HIS A 412 33.42 -44.78 -19.27
N THR A 413 34.32 -45.73 -18.90
CA THR A 413 34.51 -46.17 -17.53
C THR A 413 35.93 -45.88 -17.07
N ASP A 414 36.19 -46.05 -15.79
CA ASP A 414 37.54 -46.29 -15.28
C ASP A 414 37.98 -47.73 -15.54
N ASN A 415 39.19 -48.03 -15.12
CA ASN A 415 39.79 -49.38 -15.32
C ASN A 415 39.47 -50.39 -14.19
N LEU A 416 38.57 -50.08 -13.27
CA LEU A 416 38.16 -51.04 -12.24
C LEU A 416 37.16 -52.03 -12.80
N GLY A 417 37.42 -53.32 -12.55
CA GLY A 417 36.58 -54.40 -13.00
C GLY A 417 37.06 -55.06 -14.30
N ASP A 418 36.21 -55.87 -14.87
CA ASP A 418 36.52 -56.64 -16.10
C ASP A 418 36.22 -55.80 -17.35
N GLN A 419 37.12 -55.86 -18.32
CA GLN A 419 37.06 -55.04 -19.55
C GLN A 419 35.77 -55.27 -20.36
N VAL A 420 35.30 -56.53 -20.46
CA VAL A 420 34.03 -56.85 -21.15
C VAL A 420 32.83 -56.27 -20.44
N SER A 421 32.83 -56.32 -19.11
CA SER A 421 31.81 -55.73 -18.26
C SER A 421 31.79 -54.20 -18.38
N ASN A 422 32.97 -53.55 -18.38
CA ASN A 422 33.12 -52.12 -18.58
C ASN A 422 32.64 -51.69 -19.95
N LEU A 423 32.96 -52.41 -21.00
CA LEU A 423 32.46 -52.17 -22.36
C LEU A 423 30.92 -52.28 -22.40
N GLY A 424 30.36 -53.31 -21.81
CA GLY A 424 28.90 -53.49 -21.72
C GLY A 424 28.20 -52.42 -20.92
N LEU A 425 28.75 -52.01 -19.76
CA LEU A 425 28.20 -50.96 -18.91
C LEU A 425 28.22 -49.60 -19.63
N SER A 426 29.36 -49.23 -20.23
CA SER A 426 29.49 -47.98 -20.96
C SER A 426 28.53 -47.86 -22.16
N GLN A 427 28.34 -49.01 -22.88
CA GLN A 427 27.35 -49.06 -23.97
C GLN A 427 25.92 -48.85 -23.47
N ARG A 428 25.50 -49.49 -22.36
CA ARG A 428 24.17 -49.28 -21.80
C ARG A 428 23.97 -47.84 -21.33
N ARG A 429 24.99 -47.22 -20.71
CA ARG A 429 24.95 -45.81 -20.29
C ARG A 429 24.81 -44.85 -21.48
N ALA A 430 25.57 -45.06 -22.55
CA ALA A 430 25.43 -44.26 -23.78
C ALA A 430 24.02 -44.41 -24.39
N ILE A 431 23.44 -45.60 -24.36
CA ILE A 431 22.07 -45.87 -24.82
C ILE A 431 21.05 -45.15 -23.94
N ALA A 432 21.25 -45.10 -22.60
CA ALA A 432 20.38 -44.41 -21.69
C ALA A 432 20.38 -42.88 -21.99
N VAL A 433 21.56 -42.27 -22.17
CA VAL A 433 21.66 -40.86 -22.56
C VAL A 433 21.01 -40.61 -23.92
N ARG A 434 21.24 -41.49 -24.92
CA ARG A 434 20.59 -41.37 -26.23
C ARG A 434 19.07 -41.37 -26.11
N ARG A 435 18.50 -42.21 -25.26
CA ARG A 435 17.06 -42.29 -25.03
C ARG A 435 16.54 -40.99 -24.48
N GLU A 436 17.19 -40.43 -23.46
CA GLU A 436 16.82 -39.13 -22.88
C GLU A 436 16.89 -37.98 -23.89
N MET A 437 17.87 -37.96 -24.82
CA MET A 437 17.93 -37.01 -25.89
C MET A 437 16.73 -37.14 -26.84
N MET A 438 16.36 -38.37 -27.20
CA MET A 438 15.21 -38.64 -28.06
C MET A 438 13.89 -38.25 -27.37
N ASP A 439 13.76 -38.53 -26.09
CA ASP A 439 12.59 -38.15 -25.31
C ASP A 439 12.42 -36.62 -25.24
N ARG A 440 13.53 -35.84 -25.35
CA ARG A 440 13.55 -34.40 -25.47
C ARG A 440 13.50 -33.87 -26.92
N GLY A 441 13.14 -34.74 -27.84
CA GLY A 441 12.87 -34.35 -29.25
C GLY A 441 14.09 -34.30 -30.17
N VAL A 442 15.30 -34.70 -29.71
CA VAL A 442 16.45 -34.79 -30.62
C VAL A 442 16.23 -35.95 -31.61
N PRO A 443 16.35 -35.73 -32.92
CA PRO A 443 16.04 -36.76 -33.94
C PRO A 443 16.86 -38.05 -33.75
N ALA A 444 16.17 -39.15 -33.63
CA ALA A 444 16.82 -40.47 -33.46
C ALA A 444 17.85 -40.82 -34.55
N ALA A 445 17.61 -40.36 -35.78
CA ALA A 445 18.48 -40.59 -36.94
C ALA A 445 19.82 -39.88 -36.84
N ALA A 446 19.88 -38.79 -36.06
CA ALA A 446 21.09 -38.01 -35.82
C ALA A 446 21.93 -38.57 -34.65
N LEU A 447 21.44 -39.58 -33.91
CA LEU A 447 22.07 -40.03 -32.67
C LEU A 447 22.57 -41.46 -32.78
N LYS A 448 23.84 -41.68 -32.45
CA LYS A 448 24.45 -43.02 -32.28
C LYS A 448 25.01 -43.12 -30.86
N ALA A 449 24.81 -44.26 -30.19
CA ALA A 449 25.40 -44.55 -28.89
C ALA A 449 26.50 -45.60 -28.99
N LEU A 450 27.67 -45.30 -28.42
CA LEU A 450 28.83 -46.19 -28.40
C LEU A 450 29.41 -46.29 -26.97
N GLY A 451 29.72 -47.52 -26.53
CA GLY A 451 30.50 -47.74 -25.32
C GLY A 451 31.97 -47.94 -25.67
N PHE A 452 32.86 -47.25 -24.98
CA PHE A 452 34.30 -47.36 -25.12
C PHE A 452 34.98 -48.11 -23.96
N GLY A 453 34.20 -48.41 -22.87
CA GLY A 453 34.78 -49.00 -21.67
C GLY A 453 35.91 -48.12 -21.11
N ASP A 454 36.99 -48.75 -20.71
CA ASP A 454 38.21 -48.16 -20.20
C ASP A 454 39.29 -47.91 -21.29
N ALA A 455 38.95 -48.12 -22.55
CA ALA A 455 39.92 -48.02 -23.68
C ALA A 455 40.45 -46.64 -24.01
N GLN A 456 39.75 -45.59 -23.54
CA GLN A 456 40.09 -44.18 -23.87
C GLN A 456 40.22 -43.33 -22.60
N PRO A 457 41.19 -43.58 -21.73
CA PRO A 457 41.37 -42.77 -20.51
C PRO A 457 41.87 -41.36 -20.86
N ILE A 458 41.39 -40.36 -20.13
CA ILE A 458 41.85 -38.99 -20.21
C ILE A 458 42.65 -38.55 -18.96
N ALA A 459 42.70 -39.41 -17.95
CA ALA A 459 43.40 -39.14 -16.71
C ALA A 459 43.99 -40.47 -16.15
N ASP A 460 44.89 -40.37 -15.14
CA ASP A 460 45.54 -41.49 -14.53
C ASP A 460 44.52 -42.34 -13.70
N ASN A 461 44.28 -43.58 -14.13
CA ASN A 461 43.45 -44.54 -13.45
C ASN A 461 44.02 -45.03 -12.09
N GLY A 462 45.28 -44.69 -11.77
CA GLY A 462 45.89 -45.00 -10.48
C GLY A 462 45.34 -44.13 -9.32
N THR A 463 44.68 -43.03 -9.62
CA THR A 463 44.12 -42.11 -8.63
C THR A 463 42.60 -42.12 -8.65
N ASP A 464 41.94 -41.81 -7.52
CA ASP A 464 40.48 -41.72 -7.46
C ASP A 464 39.97 -40.53 -8.31
N ALA A 465 40.67 -39.43 -8.31
CA ALA A 465 40.35 -38.27 -9.14
C ALA A 465 40.44 -38.57 -10.64
N GLY A 466 41.47 -39.28 -11.07
CA GLY A 466 41.63 -39.70 -12.46
C GLY A 466 40.57 -40.71 -12.89
N ARG A 467 40.25 -41.69 -12.05
CA ARG A 467 39.13 -42.60 -12.29
C ARG A 467 37.80 -41.87 -12.40
N ALA A 468 37.54 -40.85 -11.55
CA ALA A 468 36.35 -40.03 -11.65
C ALA A 468 36.27 -39.28 -12.99
N ALA A 469 37.39 -38.73 -13.46
CA ALA A 469 37.44 -38.05 -14.76
C ALA A 469 37.24 -39.01 -15.93
N ASN A 470 37.71 -40.29 -15.81
CA ASN A 470 37.52 -41.27 -16.86
C ASN A 470 36.07 -41.78 -16.95
N ARG A 471 35.31 -41.80 -15.85
CA ARG A 471 33.86 -42.11 -15.85
C ARG A 471 33.07 -40.92 -16.40
N ARG A 472 33.05 -40.80 -17.73
CA ARG A 472 32.43 -39.64 -18.42
C ARG A 472 31.53 -40.05 -19.59
N THR A 473 30.72 -39.12 -20.02
CA THR A 473 30.01 -39.14 -21.30
C THR A 473 30.68 -38.16 -22.27
N THR A 474 30.77 -38.46 -23.54
CA THR A 474 31.28 -37.58 -24.60
C THR A 474 30.25 -37.41 -25.69
N ILE A 475 30.27 -36.27 -26.37
CA ILE A 475 29.50 -36.02 -27.59
C ILE A 475 30.52 -35.70 -28.69
N GLN A 476 30.43 -36.38 -29.80
CA GLN A 476 31.25 -36.14 -30.98
C GLN A 476 30.36 -35.92 -32.20
N TRP A 477 30.44 -34.75 -32.76
CA TRP A 477 29.68 -34.37 -33.93
C TRP A 477 30.42 -34.70 -35.24
N SER A 478 29.61 -34.99 -36.26
CA SER A 478 30.05 -35.22 -37.64
C SER A 478 28.98 -34.70 -38.62
N GLU A 479 29.35 -34.47 -39.86
CA GLU A 479 28.46 -34.18 -40.97
C GLU A 479 27.66 -35.42 -41.43
#